data_51615c26704920e4d791103234fe4f22
#
_entry.id   51615c26704920e4d791103234fe4f22
#
_cell.length_a   1.000
_cell.length_b   1.000
_cell.length_c   1.000
_cell.angle_alpha   90.00
_cell.angle_beta   90.00
_cell.angle_gamma   90.00
#
_symmetry.space_group_name_H-M   'P 1'
#
loop_
_entity.id
_entity.type
_entity.pdbx_description
1 polymer ?
#
loop_
_entity_poly.entity_id
_entity_poly.type
_entity_poly.pdbx_seq_one_letter_code
_entity_poly.pdbx_strand_id
1 'polypeptide(L)'
;MNEINPNLHNLYNTMCFKNWNDIIISLPQRTVKWCCKTQYTNKQMEELTFDYNTLTEDFLFNHPILQKRKYDLSGGTRSPDCVGCWRTEDAGGSSVRTEYNKNFDYRLKRQYQKAGNHPN
;
A
#
# COMPACT_ATOMS: atom_id res chain seq x y z
N MET A 1 0.53 5.80 14.05
CA MET A 1 0.23 5.65 13.29
C MET A 1 -0.83 5.73 13.03
N ASN A 2 -1.37 5.90 13.07
CA ASN A 2 -2.11 6.20 12.74
C ASN A 2 -2.91 6.17 11.89
N GLU A 3 -3.00 5.90 11.35
CA GLU A 3 -3.43 6.03 10.00
C GLU A 3 -4.44 5.02 9.60
N ILE A 4 -5.03 4.36 10.55
CA ILE A 4 -6.13 3.44 10.30
C ILE A 4 -7.41 4.26 10.38
N ASN A 5 -8.16 4.24 9.30
CA ASN A 5 -9.46 4.87 9.25
C ASN A 5 -10.44 4.04 10.09
N PRO A 6 -11.27 4.65 10.95
CA PRO A 6 -12.17 3.89 11.80
C PRO A 6 -13.28 3.14 11.06
N ASN A 7 -13.48 3.40 9.78
CA ASN A 7 -14.52 2.76 9.01
C ASN A 7 -14.07 1.40 8.48
N LEU A 8 -13.81 0.47 9.39
CA LEU A 8 -13.15 -0.80 9.05
C LEU A 8 -14.05 -1.81 8.35
N HIS A 9 -15.37 -1.61 8.34
CA HIS A 9 -16.26 -2.57 7.70
C HIS A 9 -16.08 -2.62 6.18
N ASN A 10 -15.42 -1.61 5.59
CA ASN A 10 -15.14 -1.60 4.16
C ASN A 10 -13.73 -2.07 3.82
N LEU A 11 -13.05 -2.68 4.79
CA LEU A 11 -11.64 -3.03 4.68
C LEU A 11 -11.32 -3.80 3.39
N TYR A 12 -12.07 -4.87 3.12
CA TYR A 12 -11.75 -5.74 2.00
C TYR A 12 -12.11 -5.15 0.65
N ASN A 13 -12.92 -4.10 0.62
CA ASN A 13 -13.30 -3.47 -0.63
C ASN A 13 -12.23 -2.53 -1.16
N THR A 14 -11.42 -1.97 -0.28
CA THR A 14 -10.43 -0.96 -0.69
C THR A 14 -9.03 -1.24 -0.15
N MET A 15 -8.89 -2.07 0.87
CA MET A 15 -7.60 -2.31 1.52
C MET A 15 -6.57 -2.90 0.55
N CYS A 16 -5.33 -2.48 0.69
CA CYS A 16 -4.22 -3.04 -0.05
C CYS A 16 -3.04 -3.19 0.90
N PHE A 17 -2.78 -4.42 1.33
CA PHE A 17 -1.70 -4.69 2.28
C PHE A 17 -0.31 -4.40 1.71
N LYS A 18 -0.20 -4.31 0.38
CA LYS A 18 1.07 -4.00 -0.27
C LYS A 18 1.63 -2.67 0.22
N ASN A 19 0.77 -1.69 0.49
CA ASN A 19 1.20 -0.38 0.97
C ASN A 19 1.76 -0.40 2.39
N TRP A 20 1.55 -1.48 3.13
CA TRP A 20 2.11 -1.64 4.47
C TRP A 20 3.37 -2.50 4.46
N ASN A 21 3.60 -3.26 3.39
CA ASN A 21 4.65 -4.27 3.38
C ASN A 21 5.75 -4.03 2.37
N ASP A 22 5.50 -3.24 1.33
CA ASP A 22 6.45 -3.09 0.24
C ASP A 22 7.01 -1.67 0.18
N ILE A 23 8.28 -1.59 -0.16
CA ILE A 23 8.96 -0.33 -0.45
C ILE A 23 9.78 -0.56 -1.71
N ILE A 24 9.62 0.32 -2.69
CA ILE A 24 10.36 0.26 -3.94
C ILE A 24 11.20 1.53 -4.05
N ILE A 25 12.50 1.36 -4.07
CA ILE A 25 13.44 2.48 -4.17
C ILE A 25 14.12 2.39 -5.52
N SER A 26 13.97 3.43 -6.34
CA SER A 26 14.66 3.51 -7.61
C SER A 26 15.85 4.44 -7.46
N LEU A 27 17.06 3.88 -7.47
CA LEU A 27 18.27 4.68 -7.32
C LEU A 27 18.54 5.57 -8.52
N PRO A 28 18.37 5.09 -9.76
CA PRO A 28 18.61 5.97 -10.91
C PRO A 28 17.72 7.21 -10.93
N GLN A 29 16.48 7.07 -10.50
CA GLN A 29 15.51 8.16 -10.50
C GLN A 29 15.39 8.84 -9.14
N ARG A 30 15.96 8.23 -8.13
CA ARG A 30 15.89 8.70 -6.74
C ARG A 30 14.47 8.91 -6.26
N THR A 31 13.62 7.91 -6.53
CA THR A 31 12.22 7.96 -6.12
C THR A 31 11.87 6.78 -5.23
N VAL A 32 10.81 6.96 -4.44
CA VAL A 32 10.28 5.92 -3.57
C VAL A 32 8.83 5.68 -3.93
N LYS A 33 8.44 4.41 -3.95
CA LYS A 33 7.04 3.99 -4.13
C LYS A 33 6.75 2.85 -3.17
N TRP A 34 5.47 2.62 -2.94
CA TRP A 34 5.04 1.49 -2.12
C TRP A 34 4.20 0.50 -2.92
N CYS A 35 4.03 0.76 -4.20
CA CYS A 35 3.42 -0.14 -5.16
C CYS A 35 3.83 0.28 -6.57
N CYS A 36 4.24 -0.68 -7.40
CA CYS A 36 4.70 -0.39 -8.76
C CYS A 36 3.55 0.04 -9.68
N LYS A 37 2.30 -0.18 -9.27
CA LYS A 37 1.13 0.15 -10.09
C LYS A 37 0.51 1.49 -9.77
N THR A 38 0.97 2.18 -8.74
CA THR A 38 0.43 3.50 -8.42
C THR A 38 0.80 4.50 -9.50
N GLN A 39 -0.12 5.42 -9.75
CA GLN A 39 0.05 6.48 -10.73
C GLN A 39 0.10 7.81 -9.99
N TYR A 40 1.14 8.57 -10.26
CA TYR A 40 1.38 9.82 -9.57
C TYR A 40 1.34 10.99 -10.53
N THR A 41 0.87 12.13 -10.04
CA THR A 41 1.00 13.39 -10.76
C THR A 41 2.47 13.84 -10.74
N ASN A 42 2.81 14.79 -11.59
CA ASN A 42 4.17 15.33 -11.60
C ASN A 42 4.54 15.93 -10.24
N LYS A 43 3.60 16.58 -9.59
CA LYS A 43 3.83 17.16 -8.27
C LYS A 43 4.14 16.07 -7.24
N GLN A 44 3.38 14.96 -7.25
CA GLN A 44 3.64 13.86 -6.36
C GLN A 44 4.99 13.23 -6.63
N MET A 45 5.38 13.09 -7.90
CA MET A 45 6.68 12.55 -8.25
C MET A 45 7.82 13.41 -7.71
N GLU A 46 7.66 14.73 -7.76
CA GLU A 46 8.64 15.63 -7.15
C GLU A 46 8.76 15.40 -5.65
N GLU A 47 7.63 15.23 -4.97
CA GLU A 47 7.62 15.00 -3.52
C GLU A 47 8.21 13.65 -3.15
N LEU A 48 8.16 12.68 -4.05
CA LEU A 48 8.70 11.34 -3.82
C LEU A 48 10.16 11.21 -4.25
N THR A 49 10.73 12.25 -4.82
CA THR A 49 12.14 12.27 -5.20
C THR A 49 12.97 12.66 -3.98
N PHE A 50 14.04 11.92 -3.74
CA PHE A 50 14.89 12.15 -2.57
C PHE A 50 16.33 12.46 -2.98
N ASP A 51 17.07 13.08 -2.07
CA ASP A 51 18.53 13.04 -2.11
C ASP A 51 19.01 12.21 -0.92
N TYR A 52 20.31 11.98 -0.85
CA TYR A 52 20.81 11.08 0.19
C TYR A 52 20.62 11.63 1.60
N ASN A 53 20.45 12.93 1.73
CA ASN A 53 20.22 13.55 3.04
C ASN A 53 18.76 13.43 3.48
N THR A 54 17.85 13.32 2.55
CA THR A 54 16.42 13.25 2.86
C THR A 54 15.87 11.82 2.90
N LEU A 55 16.68 10.82 2.52
CA LEU A 55 16.25 9.44 2.55
C LEU A 55 16.38 8.89 3.97
N THR A 56 15.35 9.10 4.76
CA THR A 56 15.29 8.69 6.16
C THR A 56 14.17 7.69 6.35
N GLU A 57 14.12 7.06 7.52
CA GLU A 57 13.01 6.18 7.87
C GLU A 57 11.69 6.93 7.80
N ASP A 58 11.68 8.17 8.26
CA ASP A 58 10.48 8.99 8.23
C ASP A 58 10.00 9.20 6.79
N PHE A 59 10.93 9.47 5.88
CA PHE A 59 10.59 9.60 4.46
C PHE A 59 9.99 8.31 3.91
N LEU A 60 10.55 7.15 4.30
CA LEU A 60 10.14 5.86 3.76
C LEU A 60 8.81 5.37 4.35
N PHE A 61 8.56 5.62 5.63
CA PHE A 61 7.43 5.01 6.31
C PHE A 61 6.32 5.98 6.69
N ASN A 62 6.60 7.27 6.74
CA ASN A 62 5.65 8.27 7.19
C ASN A 62 5.40 9.38 6.18
N HIS A 63 5.75 9.16 4.92
CA HIS A 63 5.55 10.17 3.88
C HIS A 63 4.06 10.52 3.78
N PRO A 64 3.72 11.82 3.65
CA PRO A 64 2.31 12.23 3.59
C PRO A 64 1.51 11.55 2.48
N ILE A 65 2.12 11.31 1.32
CA ILE A 65 1.44 10.60 0.22
C ILE A 65 1.04 9.19 0.65
N LEU A 66 1.95 8.48 1.32
CA LEU A 66 1.67 7.14 1.81
C LEU A 66 0.62 7.16 2.92
N GLN A 67 0.71 8.10 3.84
CA GLN A 67 -0.23 8.19 4.96
C GLN A 67 -1.65 8.45 4.46
N LYS A 68 -1.80 9.35 3.51
CA LYS A 68 -3.11 9.63 2.91
C LYS A 68 -3.69 8.39 2.24
N ARG A 69 -2.86 7.66 1.51
CA ARG A 69 -3.30 6.44 0.84
C ARG A 69 -3.71 5.38 1.86
N LYS A 70 -2.93 5.18 2.90
CA LYS A 70 -3.27 4.22 3.96
C LYS A 70 -4.59 4.58 4.62
N TYR A 71 -4.80 5.85 4.91
CA TYR A 71 -6.04 6.30 5.50
C TYR A 71 -7.23 5.99 4.61
N ASP A 72 -7.11 6.34 3.33
CA ASP A 72 -8.20 6.11 2.37
C ASP A 72 -8.51 4.62 2.25
N LEU A 73 -7.47 3.81 1.99
CA LEU A 73 -7.65 2.39 1.71
C LEU A 73 -8.18 1.62 2.91
N SER A 74 -7.73 1.94 4.10
CA SER A 74 -8.20 1.25 5.30
C SER A 74 -9.60 1.68 5.71
N GLY A 75 -10.08 2.79 5.19
CA GLY A 75 -11.39 3.33 5.56
C GLY A 75 -12.48 3.13 4.52
N GLY A 76 -12.20 2.40 3.46
CA GLY A 76 -13.21 2.14 2.45
C GLY A 76 -13.25 3.17 1.33
N THR A 77 -12.25 4.03 1.23
CA THR A 77 -12.16 5.03 0.18
C THR A 77 -11.15 4.59 -0.86
N ARG A 78 -11.53 4.67 -2.13
CA ARG A 78 -10.61 4.34 -3.23
C ARG A 78 -9.61 5.47 -3.39
N SER A 79 -8.34 5.16 -3.16
CA SER A 79 -7.28 6.15 -3.38
C SER A 79 -7.15 6.43 -4.88
N PRO A 80 -7.07 7.70 -5.29
CA PRO A 80 -6.90 8.02 -6.71
C PRO A 80 -5.55 7.55 -7.25
N ASP A 81 -4.57 7.32 -6.40
CA ASP A 81 -3.27 6.81 -6.83
C ASP A 81 -3.36 5.37 -7.35
N CYS A 82 -4.42 4.66 -7.03
CA CYS A 82 -4.60 3.24 -7.35
C CYS A 82 -5.56 3.01 -8.50
N VAL A 83 -5.70 3.98 -9.39
CA VAL A 83 -6.71 3.95 -10.45
C VAL A 83 -6.61 2.71 -11.33
N GLY A 84 -5.39 2.21 -11.57
CA GLY A 84 -5.21 1.00 -12.37
C GLY A 84 -5.87 -0.21 -11.75
N CYS A 85 -5.76 -0.36 -10.42
CA CYS A 85 -6.41 -1.46 -9.72
C CYS A 85 -7.94 -1.32 -9.77
N TRP A 86 -8.45 -0.11 -9.55
CA TRP A 86 -9.89 0.10 -9.57
C TRP A 86 -10.50 -0.20 -10.94
N ARG A 87 -9.82 0.22 -12.02
CA ARG A 87 -10.29 -0.05 -13.37
C ARG A 87 -10.34 -1.54 -13.65
N THR A 88 -9.31 -2.27 -13.26
CA THR A 88 -9.28 -3.72 -13.46
C THR A 88 -10.40 -4.41 -12.69
N GLU A 89 -10.61 -4.02 -11.44
CA GLU A 89 -11.64 -4.63 -10.61
C GLU A 89 -13.04 -4.29 -11.12
N ASP A 90 -13.25 -3.05 -11.53
CA ASP A 90 -14.55 -2.64 -12.06
C ASP A 90 -14.89 -3.36 -13.36
N ALA A 91 -13.88 -3.78 -14.11
CA ALA A 91 -14.07 -4.57 -15.32
C ALA A 91 -14.23 -6.08 -15.04
N GLY A 92 -14.24 -6.47 -13.78
CA GLY A 92 -14.40 -7.86 -13.39
C GLY A 92 -13.12 -8.66 -13.32
N GLY A 93 -11.97 -8.00 -13.42
CA GLY A 93 -10.68 -8.68 -13.37
C GLY A 93 -10.06 -8.68 -11.99
N SER A 94 -8.93 -9.38 -11.88
CA SER A 94 -8.16 -9.45 -10.66
C SER A 94 -7.01 -8.44 -10.74
N SER A 95 -6.97 -7.52 -9.79
CA SER A 95 -5.96 -6.47 -9.76
C SER A 95 -4.73 -6.91 -8.95
N VAL A 96 -3.67 -6.12 -9.06
CA VAL A 96 -2.48 -6.33 -8.21
C VAL A 96 -2.89 -6.28 -6.73
N ARG A 97 -3.77 -5.37 -6.36
CA ARG A 97 -4.26 -5.25 -5.00
C ARG A 97 -4.94 -6.53 -4.51
N THR A 98 -5.87 -7.04 -5.29
CA THR A 98 -6.64 -8.22 -4.86
C THR A 98 -5.75 -9.46 -4.82
N GLU A 99 -4.83 -9.61 -5.77
CA GLU A 99 -3.90 -10.73 -5.76
C GLU A 99 -2.94 -10.67 -4.59
N TYR A 100 -2.43 -9.48 -4.31
CA TYR A 100 -1.52 -9.31 -3.17
C TYR A 100 -2.21 -9.63 -1.85
N ASN A 101 -3.42 -9.12 -1.65
CA ASN A 101 -4.18 -9.36 -0.42
C ASN A 101 -4.46 -10.84 -0.23
N LYS A 102 -4.81 -11.54 -1.30
CA LYS A 102 -5.09 -12.96 -1.26
C LYS A 102 -3.85 -13.76 -0.84
N ASN A 103 -2.71 -13.44 -1.43
CA ASN A 103 -1.46 -14.12 -1.09
C ASN A 103 -1.00 -13.79 0.33
N PHE A 104 -1.19 -12.56 0.74
CA PHE A 104 -0.83 -12.11 2.08
C PHE A 104 -1.66 -12.85 3.13
N ASP A 105 -2.96 -12.98 2.92
CA ASP A 105 -3.85 -13.70 3.81
C ASP A 105 -3.44 -15.17 3.92
N TYR A 106 -3.11 -15.78 2.80
CA TYR A 106 -2.65 -17.17 2.78
C TYR A 106 -1.36 -17.34 3.60
N ARG A 107 -0.40 -16.43 3.43
CA ARG A 107 0.86 -16.51 4.15
C ARG A 107 0.67 -16.33 5.65
N LEU A 108 -0.20 -15.43 6.07
CA LEU A 108 -0.52 -15.24 7.48
C LEU A 108 -1.09 -16.51 8.09
N LYS A 109 -2.02 -17.15 7.39
CA LYS A 109 -2.61 -18.39 7.88
C LYS A 109 -1.57 -19.48 8.03
N ARG A 110 -0.66 -19.60 7.07
CA ARG A 110 0.40 -20.59 7.14
C ARG A 110 1.33 -20.35 8.33
N GLN A 111 1.71 -19.12 8.55
CA GLN A 111 2.57 -18.79 9.68
C GLN A 111 1.89 -19.08 11.01
N TYR A 112 0.62 -18.78 11.08
CA TYR A 112 -0.15 -19.05 12.27
C TYR A 112 -0.17 -20.55 12.60
N GLN A 113 -0.38 -21.38 11.58
CA GLN A 113 -0.37 -22.82 11.75
C GLN A 113 1.00 -23.34 12.13
N LYS A 114 2.06 -22.79 11.53
CA LYS A 114 3.43 -23.21 11.86
C LYS A 114 3.79 -22.90 13.30
N ALA A 115 3.22 -21.86 13.86
CA ALA A 115 3.45 -21.50 15.25
C ALA A 115 2.69 -22.39 16.23
N GLY A 116 2.10 -23.51 15.76
CA GLY A 116 1.38 -24.41 16.62
C GLY A 116 0.02 -23.92 17.04
N ASN A 117 -0.56 -23.03 16.24
CA ASN A 117 -1.87 -22.44 16.51
C ASN A 117 -1.91 -21.62 17.79
N HIS A 118 -0.79 -21.08 18.18
CA HIS A 118 -0.75 -20.16 19.31
C HIS A 118 -1.31 -18.82 18.89
N PRO A 119 -2.34 -18.37 19.54
CA PRO A 119 -3.01 -17.15 19.12
C PRO A 119 -2.25 -15.89 19.48
N ASN A 120 -1.19 -15.98 20.18
CA ASN A 120 -0.47 -14.79 20.59
C ASN A 120 0.53 -14.32 19.59
#